data_0c81cae28d4820732efcd7f6bdd44258
#
_entry.id   0c81cae28d4820732efcd7f6bdd44258
#
_cell.length_a   1.000
_cell.length_b   1.000
_cell.length_c   1.000
_cell.angle_alpha   90.00
_cell.angle_beta   90.00
_cell.angle_gamma   90.00
#
_symmetry.space_group_name_H-M   'P 1'
#
loop_
_entity.id
_entity.type
_entity.pdbx_description
1 polymer ?
#
loop_
_entity_poly.entity_id
_entity_poly.type
_entity_poly.pdbx_seq_one_letter_code
_entity_poly.pdbx_strand_id
1 'polypeptide(L)'
;CRNVRIIKLSECAMSTFGIKPVMIAEDEKIEPAPVKNIKMEFIGDSITCGYGVDDPDKEHHFKTATEDVTKAYAYKTALALNADYSMVSVSGYGIISGFTNDGNKIPQQTIPQYYDKLGFSYNKFADSITVSETEWDFERYKPDIIVINLGTNDMNYATTDERKAEFEDGYLDFLKKVRSLNPDSYIFQTYGVMGTSLEENIENVRRKYMSETGDERITFIPLTMQDEDADGIVADWHPSPRTWS
;
A
#
# COMPACT_ATOMS: atom_id res chain seq x y z
N CYS A 1 3.28 -25.54 -23.62
CA CYS A 1 2.94 -24.23 -23.04
C CYS A 1 3.84 -23.93 -21.85
N ARG A 2 4.29 -22.70 -21.73
CA ARG A 2 5.04 -22.21 -20.57
C ARG A 2 4.31 -20.99 -20.03
N ASN A 3 4.07 -20.95 -18.71
CA ASN A 3 3.59 -19.76 -18.05
C ASN A 3 4.79 -18.90 -17.66
N VAL A 4 4.75 -17.61 -18.01
CA VAL A 4 5.75 -16.63 -17.62
C VAL A 4 5.08 -15.62 -16.72
N ARG A 5 5.65 -15.38 -15.54
CA ARG A 5 5.22 -14.35 -14.60
C ARG A 5 6.40 -13.42 -14.34
N ILE A 6 6.16 -12.13 -14.47
CA ILE A 6 7.15 -11.09 -14.18
C ILE A 6 6.62 -10.30 -12.98
N ILE A 7 7.39 -10.26 -11.90
CA ILE A 7 7.04 -9.54 -10.67
C ILE A 7 8.12 -8.51 -10.41
N LYS A 8 7.72 -7.25 -10.24
CA LYS A 8 8.59 -6.21 -9.72
C LYS A 8 8.59 -6.31 -8.19
N LEU A 9 9.75 -6.51 -7.58
CA LEU A 9 9.87 -6.76 -6.15
C LEU A 9 9.86 -5.49 -5.31
N SER A 10 10.46 -4.40 -5.81
CA SER A 10 10.59 -3.13 -5.10
C SER A 10 9.50 -2.12 -5.51
N GLU A 11 9.21 -1.17 -4.64
CA GLU A 11 8.25 -0.08 -4.90
C GLU A 11 8.61 0.80 -6.10
N CYS A 12 7.61 1.49 -6.67
CA CYS A 12 7.81 2.33 -7.84
C CYS A 12 8.55 3.63 -7.50
N ALA A 13 8.51 4.10 -6.26
CA ALA A 13 9.21 5.31 -5.83
C ALA A 13 10.72 5.22 -6.09
N MET A 14 11.33 4.08 -5.78
CA MET A 14 12.78 3.88 -5.83
C MET A 14 13.29 3.36 -7.18
N SER A 15 12.45 2.67 -7.95
CA SER A 15 12.85 2.09 -9.23
C SER A 15 11.67 1.92 -10.17
N THR A 16 11.94 2.11 -11.47
CA THR A 16 10.97 1.84 -12.54
C THR A 16 11.56 0.83 -13.52
N PHE A 17 10.72 0.06 -14.19
CA PHE A 17 11.15 -0.80 -15.29
C PHE A 17 10.11 -0.80 -16.41
N GLY A 18 10.56 -1.11 -17.62
CA GLY A 18 9.68 -1.29 -18.76
C GLY A 18 9.94 -2.62 -19.44
N ILE A 19 8.89 -3.21 -19.96
CA ILE A 19 8.96 -4.46 -20.73
C ILE A 19 8.90 -4.09 -22.23
N LYS A 20 9.94 -4.47 -22.96
CA LYS A 20 9.91 -4.40 -24.43
C LYS A 20 8.99 -5.48 -24.99
N PRO A 21 8.51 -5.33 -26.25
CA PRO A 21 7.72 -6.38 -26.90
C PRO A 21 8.40 -7.75 -26.76
N VAL A 22 7.64 -8.74 -26.36
CA VAL A 22 8.11 -10.12 -26.28
C VAL A 22 8.13 -10.70 -27.67
N MET A 23 9.29 -11.17 -28.12
CA MET A 23 9.41 -11.88 -29.39
C MET A 23 9.16 -13.37 -29.16
N ILE A 24 8.31 -13.94 -29.99
CA ILE A 24 7.97 -15.37 -30.03
C ILE A 24 8.21 -15.91 -31.44
N ALA A 25 8.26 -17.22 -31.57
CA ALA A 25 8.36 -17.84 -32.90
C ALA A 25 7.11 -17.52 -33.74
N GLU A 26 7.26 -17.57 -35.06
CA GLU A 26 6.26 -17.09 -36.06
C GLU A 26 4.91 -17.85 -35.97
N ASP A 27 4.96 -19.10 -35.49
CA ASP A 27 3.83 -20.01 -35.32
C ASP A 27 3.28 -20.10 -33.90
N GLU A 28 3.88 -19.34 -32.96
CA GLU A 28 3.47 -19.32 -31.54
C GLU A 28 2.50 -18.16 -31.24
N LYS A 29 1.74 -18.29 -30.14
CA LYS A 29 0.83 -17.26 -29.63
C LYS A 29 1.09 -16.99 -28.18
N ILE A 30 0.97 -15.71 -27.79
CA ILE A 30 0.89 -15.29 -26.42
C ILE A 30 -0.58 -15.20 -26.04
N GLU A 31 -0.97 -15.94 -25.01
CA GLU A 31 -2.30 -15.86 -24.43
C GLU A 31 -2.21 -15.20 -23.05
N PRO A 32 -3.14 -14.30 -22.68
CA PRO A 32 -3.17 -13.73 -21.36
C PRO A 32 -3.44 -14.82 -20.32
N ALA A 33 -2.86 -14.66 -19.13
CA ALA A 33 -3.20 -15.53 -18.02
C ALA A 33 -4.70 -15.40 -17.68
N PRO A 34 -5.36 -16.50 -17.25
CA PRO A 34 -6.75 -16.42 -16.80
C PRO A 34 -6.90 -15.40 -15.66
N VAL A 35 -7.93 -14.57 -15.75
CA VAL A 35 -8.31 -13.65 -14.68
C VAL A 35 -8.88 -14.46 -13.53
N LYS A 36 -8.49 -14.13 -12.30
CA LYS A 36 -9.03 -14.77 -11.10
C LYS A 36 -10.39 -14.19 -10.72
N ASN A 37 -11.13 -14.95 -9.90
CA ASN A 37 -12.50 -14.55 -9.50
C ASN A 37 -12.53 -13.40 -8.48
N ILE A 38 -11.44 -13.21 -7.73
CA ILE A 38 -11.30 -12.16 -6.73
C ILE A 38 -10.19 -11.23 -7.16
N LYS A 39 -10.45 -9.93 -7.12
CA LYS A 39 -9.48 -8.87 -7.35
C LYS A 39 -9.32 -8.06 -6.08
N MET A 40 -8.11 -7.87 -5.63
CA MET A 40 -7.78 -7.10 -4.44
C MET A 40 -6.89 -5.91 -4.79
N GLU A 41 -7.12 -4.79 -4.13
CA GLU A 41 -6.18 -3.67 -4.12
C GLU A 41 -5.68 -3.45 -2.70
N PHE A 42 -4.37 -3.25 -2.57
CA PHE A 42 -3.72 -2.94 -1.30
C PHE A 42 -3.13 -1.54 -1.38
N ILE A 43 -3.62 -0.66 -0.52
CA ILE A 43 -3.18 0.74 -0.41
C ILE A 43 -2.38 0.84 0.89
N GLY A 44 -1.13 1.29 0.82
CA GLY A 44 -0.29 1.28 2.00
C GLY A 44 1.03 2.04 1.87
N ASP A 45 1.90 1.75 2.81
CA ASP A 45 3.22 2.34 2.96
C ASP A 45 4.33 1.28 2.87
N SER A 46 5.44 1.48 3.58
CA SER A 46 6.59 0.56 3.63
C SER A 46 6.24 -0.86 4.05
N ILE A 47 5.24 -1.01 4.94
CA ILE A 47 4.77 -2.32 5.41
C ILE A 47 4.18 -3.12 4.24
N THR A 48 3.47 -2.45 3.35
CA THR A 48 2.89 -3.04 2.14
C THR A 48 3.93 -3.29 1.05
N CYS A 49 4.94 -2.41 0.93
CA CYS A 49 6.03 -2.55 -0.03
C CYS A 49 6.93 -3.76 0.24
N GLY A 50 7.02 -4.24 1.48
CA GLY A 50 8.01 -5.23 1.89
C GLY A 50 9.39 -4.62 2.10
N TYR A 51 9.41 -3.41 2.70
CA TYR A 51 10.60 -2.64 3.00
C TYR A 51 11.61 -3.43 3.82
N GLY A 52 12.82 -3.56 3.31
CA GLY A 52 13.94 -4.17 4.02
C GLY A 52 13.80 -5.65 4.43
N VAL A 53 12.78 -6.36 3.94
CA VAL A 53 12.45 -7.73 4.40
C VAL A 53 13.57 -8.76 4.19
N ASP A 54 14.56 -8.46 3.37
CA ASP A 54 15.73 -9.32 3.12
C ASP A 54 16.99 -8.89 3.90
N ASP A 55 16.88 -7.89 4.77
CA ASP A 55 17.96 -7.47 5.66
C ASP A 55 17.54 -7.72 7.12
N PRO A 56 18.06 -8.77 7.80
CA PRO A 56 17.64 -9.15 9.14
C PRO A 56 18.20 -8.25 10.26
N ASP A 57 18.96 -7.21 9.93
CA ASP A 57 19.51 -6.28 10.89
C ASP A 57 18.69 -4.99 10.95
N LYS A 58 17.99 -4.78 12.05
CA LYS A 58 17.10 -3.63 12.27
C LYS A 58 17.83 -2.28 12.31
N GLU A 59 19.13 -2.27 12.58
CA GLU A 59 19.95 -1.06 12.59
C GLU A 59 20.45 -0.66 11.19
N HIS A 60 20.29 -1.53 10.21
CA HIS A 60 20.60 -1.21 8.83
C HIS A 60 19.51 -0.32 8.22
N HIS A 61 19.94 0.57 7.33
CA HIS A 61 19.04 1.40 6.55
C HIS A 61 18.63 0.73 5.24
N PHE A 62 17.49 1.18 4.74
CA PHE A 62 16.90 0.72 3.48
C PHE A 62 17.88 0.62 2.32
N LYS A 63 17.71 -0.47 1.58
CA LYS A 63 18.31 -0.66 0.25
C LYS A 63 17.24 -1.24 -0.68
N THR A 64 17.11 -0.73 -1.88
CA THR A 64 16.18 -1.29 -2.89
C THR A 64 16.41 -2.79 -3.13
N ALA A 65 17.65 -3.27 -2.96
CA ALA A 65 18.00 -4.67 -3.13
C ALA A 65 17.48 -5.59 -2.02
N THR A 66 17.06 -5.05 -0.87
CA THR A 66 16.52 -5.81 0.26
C THR A 66 15.01 -5.68 0.41
N GLU A 67 14.36 -5.03 -0.55
CA GLU A 67 12.90 -4.89 -0.62
C GLU A 67 12.30 -6.02 -1.47
N ASP A 68 11.30 -6.71 -0.93
CA ASP A 68 10.62 -7.79 -1.63
C ASP A 68 9.15 -7.86 -1.23
N VAL A 69 8.30 -7.28 -2.06
CA VAL A 69 6.83 -7.25 -1.87
C VAL A 69 6.23 -8.66 -1.74
N THR A 70 6.87 -9.68 -2.32
CA THR A 70 6.35 -11.06 -2.25
C THR A 70 6.44 -11.67 -0.85
N LYS A 71 7.17 -11.04 0.06
CA LYS A 71 7.32 -11.42 1.46
C LYS A 71 6.43 -10.62 2.40
N ALA A 72 5.78 -9.54 1.91
CA ALA A 72 4.85 -8.71 2.66
C ALA A 72 3.45 -9.34 2.75
N TYR A 73 2.66 -8.86 3.73
CA TYR A 73 1.30 -9.35 3.99
C TYR A 73 0.40 -9.29 2.75
N ALA A 74 0.47 -8.21 2.00
CA ALA A 74 -0.40 -7.94 0.86
C ALA A 74 -0.32 -9.05 -0.20
N TYR A 75 0.89 -9.40 -0.61
CA TYR A 75 1.11 -10.47 -1.57
C TYR A 75 0.71 -11.84 -1.02
N LYS A 76 1.07 -12.14 0.24
CA LYS A 76 0.71 -13.41 0.90
C LYS A 76 -0.81 -13.56 1.01
N THR A 77 -1.54 -12.50 1.40
CA THR A 77 -3.00 -12.50 1.47
C THR A 77 -3.64 -12.74 0.09
N ALA A 78 -3.16 -12.03 -0.95
CA ALA A 78 -3.66 -12.24 -2.31
C ALA A 78 -3.45 -13.68 -2.79
N LEU A 79 -2.30 -14.28 -2.49
CA LEU A 79 -2.05 -15.69 -2.82
C LEU A 79 -2.93 -16.65 -2.04
N ALA A 80 -3.08 -16.44 -0.73
CA ALA A 80 -3.91 -17.30 0.14
C ALA A 80 -5.39 -17.31 -0.31
N LEU A 81 -5.89 -16.17 -0.79
CA LEU A 81 -7.24 -16.02 -1.30
C LEU A 81 -7.37 -16.36 -2.80
N ASN A 82 -6.29 -16.78 -3.44
CA ASN A 82 -6.23 -16.98 -4.89
C ASN A 82 -6.78 -15.78 -5.67
N ALA A 83 -6.41 -14.55 -5.25
CA ALA A 83 -6.86 -13.31 -5.85
C ALA A 83 -5.85 -12.74 -6.85
N ASP A 84 -6.33 -12.01 -7.86
CA ASP A 84 -5.51 -11.03 -8.57
C ASP A 84 -5.29 -9.82 -7.66
N TYR A 85 -4.21 -9.08 -7.85
CA TYR A 85 -3.85 -7.99 -6.93
C TYR A 85 -3.28 -6.77 -7.65
N SER A 86 -3.58 -5.60 -7.09
CA SER A 86 -2.95 -4.30 -7.35
C SER A 86 -2.36 -3.79 -6.05
N MET A 87 -1.21 -3.12 -6.09
CA MET A 87 -0.57 -2.54 -4.92
C MET A 87 -0.24 -1.08 -5.18
N VAL A 88 -0.81 -0.19 -4.36
CA VAL A 88 -0.60 1.26 -4.37
C VAL A 88 0.06 1.63 -3.06
N SER A 89 1.39 1.57 -3.02
CA SER A 89 2.15 1.78 -1.79
C SER A 89 3.45 2.53 -2.03
N VAL A 90 3.79 3.40 -1.07
CA VAL A 90 5.03 4.18 -1.07
C VAL A 90 5.57 4.26 0.35
N SER A 91 6.82 3.85 0.54
CA SER A 91 7.49 3.88 1.83
C SER A 91 7.64 5.31 2.37
N GLY A 92 7.33 5.47 3.65
CA GLY A 92 7.39 6.78 4.31
C GLY A 92 6.18 7.69 4.09
N TYR A 93 5.17 7.28 3.30
CA TYR A 93 3.99 8.08 2.98
C TYR A 93 2.82 7.75 3.91
N GLY A 94 2.08 8.78 4.31
CA GLY A 94 0.88 8.65 5.16
C GLY A 94 -0.40 9.13 4.48
N ILE A 95 -1.37 9.46 5.29
CA ILE A 95 -2.65 10.06 4.89
C ILE A 95 -2.53 11.58 4.79
N ILE A 96 -2.01 12.24 5.83
CA ILE A 96 -1.87 13.71 5.89
C ILE A 96 -0.42 14.16 6.04
N SER A 97 0.47 13.25 6.44
CA SER A 97 1.89 13.51 6.61
C SER A 97 2.72 12.29 6.29
N GLY A 98 3.88 12.47 5.67
CA GLY A 98 4.92 11.48 5.65
C GLY A 98 5.56 11.28 7.03
N PHE A 99 6.42 10.26 7.11
CA PHE A 99 7.21 9.97 8.30
C PHE A 99 8.08 11.17 8.70
N THR A 100 8.05 11.54 9.97
CA THR A 100 8.83 12.65 10.53
C THR A 100 9.51 12.25 11.83
N ASN A 101 10.74 12.71 12.03
CA ASN A 101 11.50 12.51 13.28
C ASN A 101 11.36 13.70 14.26
N ASP A 102 10.96 14.86 13.77
CA ASP A 102 10.90 16.11 14.54
C ASP A 102 9.45 16.57 14.83
N GLY A 103 8.46 15.78 14.40
CA GLY A 103 7.04 16.09 14.56
C GLY A 103 6.51 17.18 13.65
N ASN A 104 7.29 17.64 12.66
CA ASN A 104 6.81 18.57 11.64
C ASN A 104 6.04 17.83 10.56
N LYS A 105 4.97 18.45 10.05
CA LYS A 105 4.17 17.88 8.97
C LYS A 105 4.94 17.83 7.65
N ILE A 106 4.86 16.70 6.94
CA ILE A 106 5.42 16.52 5.59
C ILE A 106 4.27 16.26 4.60
N PRO A 107 3.51 17.30 4.21
CA PRO A 107 2.25 17.16 3.47
C PRO A 107 2.43 16.69 2.02
N GLN A 108 3.64 16.77 1.47
CA GLN A 108 3.95 16.30 0.11
C GLN A 108 4.17 14.79 0.03
N GLN A 109 4.30 14.10 1.17
CA GLN A 109 4.49 12.65 1.24
C GLN A 109 3.21 11.97 1.73
N THR A 110 2.16 12.00 0.90
CA THR A 110 0.87 11.39 1.25
C THR A 110 0.29 10.58 0.09
N ILE A 111 -0.26 9.42 0.40
CA ILE A 111 -0.86 8.50 -0.58
C ILE A 111 -2.08 9.14 -1.31
N PRO A 112 -2.97 9.89 -0.63
CA PRO A 112 -4.14 10.50 -1.30
C PRO A 112 -3.82 11.36 -2.52
N GLN A 113 -2.61 11.94 -2.58
CA GLN A 113 -2.19 12.77 -3.73
C GLN A 113 -1.91 11.96 -4.99
N TYR A 114 -1.57 10.69 -4.84
CA TYR A 114 -1.11 9.82 -5.93
C TYR A 114 -2.03 8.63 -6.20
N TYR A 115 -3.10 8.47 -5.43
CA TYR A 115 -4.00 7.32 -5.56
C TYR A 115 -4.69 7.26 -6.93
N ASP A 116 -5.02 8.41 -7.50
CA ASP A 116 -5.63 8.52 -8.84
C ASP A 116 -4.59 8.73 -9.96
N LYS A 117 -3.31 8.51 -9.67
CA LYS A 117 -2.24 8.57 -10.65
C LYS A 117 -1.72 7.17 -10.99
N LEU A 118 -0.97 7.09 -12.06
CA LEU A 118 -0.30 5.84 -12.46
C LEU A 118 0.67 5.31 -11.38
N GLY A 119 1.13 6.18 -10.49
CA GLY A 119 1.96 5.88 -9.35
C GLY A 119 2.79 7.08 -8.91
N PHE A 120 3.75 6.82 -8.02
CA PHE A 120 4.75 7.80 -7.62
C PHE A 120 6.15 7.25 -7.90
N SER A 121 7.04 8.09 -8.44
CA SER A 121 8.46 7.75 -8.60
C SER A 121 9.30 9.03 -8.56
N TYR A 122 10.45 8.94 -7.92
CA TYR A 122 11.47 10.01 -7.96
C TYR A 122 12.12 10.15 -9.34
N ASN A 123 11.95 9.15 -10.21
CA ASN A 123 12.55 9.13 -11.55
C ASN A 123 11.46 9.16 -12.63
N LYS A 124 11.81 9.78 -13.76
CA LYS A 124 10.97 9.72 -14.97
C LYS A 124 11.16 8.39 -15.67
N PHE A 125 10.07 7.81 -16.15
CA PHE A 125 10.12 6.62 -16.99
C PHE A 125 10.36 7.03 -18.45
N ALA A 126 11.38 6.43 -19.08
CA ALA A 126 11.73 6.67 -20.49
C ALA A 126 11.82 8.16 -20.87
N ASP A 127 12.35 9.00 -19.98
CA ASP A 127 12.56 10.44 -20.11
C ASP A 127 11.32 11.30 -20.45
N SER A 128 10.14 10.68 -20.56
CA SER A 128 8.93 11.38 -21.03
C SER A 128 7.68 11.16 -20.19
N ILE A 129 7.61 10.08 -19.40
CA ILE A 129 6.43 9.77 -18.59
C ILE A 129 6.72 10.08 -17.13
N THR A 130 5.97 11.02 -16.57
CA THR A 130 5.92 11.30 -15.13
C THR A 130 4.71 10.54 -14.57
N VAL A 131 4.96 9.43 -13.87
CA VAL A 131 3.88 8.55 -13.36
C VAL A 131 2.95 9.27 -12.38
N SER A 132 3.48 10.23 -11.61
CA SER A 132 2.71 11.05 -10.66
C SER A 132 1.86 12.15 -11.32
N GLU A 133 2.03 12.41 -12.61
CA GLU A 133 1.24 13.35 -13.40
C GLU A 133 0.29 12.65 -14.37
N THR A 134 0.41 11.32 -14.51
CA THR A 134 -0.41 10.51 -15.41
C THR A 134 -1.58 9.92 -14.64
N GLU A 135 -2.80 10.22 -15.10
CA GLU A 135 -4.03 9.69 -14.48
C GLU A 135 -4.11 8.17 -14.63
N TRP A 136 -4.56 7.50 -13.54
CA TRP A 136 -4.91 6.09 -13.59
C TRP A 136 -6.33 5.90 -14.11
N ASP A 137 -6.50 4.97 -15.03
CA ASP A 137 -7.81 4.59 -15.56
C ASP A 137 -8.39 3.44 -14.70
N PHE A 138 -9.30 3.77 -13.78
CA PHE A 138 -9.94 2.82 -12.87
C PHE A 138 -10.82 1.78 -13.58
N GLU A 139 -11.16 1.96 -14.87
CA GLU A 139 -11.87 0.94 -15.64
C GLU A 139 -10.99 -0.27 -15.96
N ARG A 140 -9.67 -0.11 -15.91
CA ARG A 140 -8.71 -1.20 -16.17
C ARG A 140 -8.63 -2.24 -15.06
N TYR A 141 -8.88 -1.82 -13.83
CA TYR A 141 -8.83 -2.70 -12.68
C TYR A 141 -9.86 -2.26 -11.65
N LYS A 142 -10.90 -3.08 -11.48
CA LYS A 142 -11.98 -2.87 -10.50
C LYS A 142 -11.83 -3.91 -9.39
N PRO A 143 -11.30 -3.54 -8.22
CA PRO A 143 -11.14 -4.48 -7.12
C PRO A 143 -12.48 -4.82 -6.48
N ASP A 144 -12.67 -6.08 -6.10
CA ASP A 144 -13.77 -6.53 -5.25
C ASP A 144 -13.50 -6.14 -3.78
N ILE A 145 -12.22 -6.14 -3.39
CA ILE A 145 -11.75 -5.86 -2.04
C ILE A 145 -10.61 -4.85 -2.10
N ILE A 146 -10.71 -3.82 -1.25
CA ILE A 146 -9.64 -2.85 -1.01
C ILE A 146 -9.19 -2.98 0.44
N VAL A 147 -7.88 -3.10 0.66
CA VAL A 147 -7.25 -3.10 1.98
C VAL A 147 -6.42 -1.83 2.11
N ILE A 148 -6.72 -0.99 3.10
CA ILE A 148 -5.98 0.23 3.39
C ILE A 148 -5.19 0.02 4.69
N ASN A 149 -3.86 0.02 4.59
CA ASN A 149 -2.95 -0.05 5.74
C ASN A 149 -2.10 1.22 5.77
N LEU A 150 -2.64 2.26 6.37
CA LEU A 150 -2.02 3.60 6.47
C LEU A 150 -2.26 4.18 7.86
N GLY A 151 -1.41 5.14 8.24
CA GLY A 151 -1.41 5.80 9.54
C GLY A 151 -0.07 5.67 10.27
N THR A 152 0.75 4.67 9.93
CA THR A 152 2.05 4.44 10.56
C THR A 152 2.97 5.66 10.41
N ASN A 153 3.00 6.29 9.25
CA ASN A 153 3.82 7.48 9.04
C ASN A 153 3.21 8.75 9.62
N ASP A 154 1.88 8.79 9.77
CA ASP A 154 1.16 9.93 10.35
C ASP A 154 1.34 10.00 11.87
N MET A 155 1.54 8.87 12.56
CA MET A 155 1.52 8.80 14.03
C MET A 155 2.57 9.69 14.70
N ASN A 156 3.70 9.93 14.05
CA ASN A 156 4.76 10.79 14.56
C ASN A 156 4.42 12.28 14.45
N TYR A 157 3.52 12.65 13.54
CA TYR A 157 2.95 13.97 13.43
C TYR A 157 1.70 14.12 14.29
N ALA A 158 0.78 13.17 14.24
CA ALA A 158 -0.55 13.22 14.87
C ALA A 158 -0.49 12.88 16.38
N THR A 159 0.26 13.67 17.14
CA THR A 159 0.53 13.45 18.58
C THR A 159 -0.33 14.27 19.52
N THR A 160 -1.05 15.28 19.02
CA THR A 160 -2.00 16.09 19.81
C THR A 160 -3.43 15.85 19.33
N ASP A 161 -4.43 16.20 20.16
CA ASP A 161 -5.84 16.00 19.80
C ASP A 161 -6.22 16.77 18.54
N GLU A 162 -5.69 17.98 18.34
CA GLU A 162 -5.93 18.78 17.14
C GLU A 162 -5.37 18.09 15.88
N ARG A 163 -4.15 17.52 15.97
CA ARG A 163 -3.49 16.84 14.86
C ARG A 163 -4.13 15.48 14.57
N LYS A 164 -4.64 14.80 15.61
CA LYS A 164 -5.44 13.57 15.45
C LYS A 164 -6.77 13.86 14.77
N ALA A 165 -7.43 14.97 15.12
CA ALA A 165 -8.64 15.40 14.43
C ALA A 165 -8.36 15.74 12.95
N GLU A 166 -7.24 16.40 12.65
CA GLU A 166 -6.79 16.64 11.27
C GLU A 166 -6.52 15.32 10.51
N PHE A 167 -5.93 14.32 11.19
CA PHE A 167 -5.74 12.99 10.60
C PHE A 167 -7.09 12.31 10.30
N GLU A 168 -8.05 12.37 11.23
CA GLU A 168 -9.38 11.79 11.02
C GLU A 168 -10.09 12.45 9.83
N ASP A 169 -10.05 13.77 9.70
CA ASP A 169 -10.66 14.48 8.58
C ASP A 169 -9.99 14.12 7.25
N GLY A 170 -8.67 14.12 7.19
CA GLY A 170 -7.92 13.71 5.99
C GLY A 170 -8.16 12.26 5.59
N TYR A 171 -8.26 11.34 6.57
CA TYR A 171 -8.55 9.95 6.28
C TYR A 171 -10.00 9.76 5.80
N LEU A 172 -10.96 10.48 6.38
CA LEU A 172 -12.34 10.46 5.92
C LEU A 172 -12.46 10.93 4.46
N ASP A 173 -11.79 12.02 4.12
CA ASP A 173 -11.76 12.52 2.74
C ASP A 173 -11.13 11.50 1.79
N PHE A 174 -10.08 10.83 2.22
CA PHE A 174 -9.44 9.76 1.43
C PHE A 174 -10.38 8.56 1.24
N LEU A 175 -11.10 8.12 2.27
CA LEU A 175 -12.11 7.05 2.15
C LEU A 175 -13.20 7.42 1.14
N LYS A 176 -13.70 8.66 1.17
CA LYS A 176 -14.67 9.15 0.20
C LYS A 176 -14.11 9.14 -1.22
N LYS A 177 -12.84 9.55 -1.40
CA LYS A 177 -12.14 9.47 -2.69
C LYS A 177 -12.03 8.03 -3.17
N VAL A 178 -11.55 7.11 -2.34
CA VAL A 178 -11.42 5.68 -2.67
C VAL A 178 -12.77 5.10 -3.09
N ARG A 179 -13.83 5.36 -2.31
CA ARG A 179 -15.20 4.89 -2.61
C ARG A 179 -15.74 5.46 -3.92
N SER A 180 -15.52 6.74 -4.19
CA SER A 180 -16.00 7.37 -5.43
C SER A 180 -15.39 6.76 -6.69
N LEU A 181 -14.15 6.30 -6.59
CA LEU A 181 -13.38 5.67 -7.67
C LEU A 181 -13.62 4.15 -7.76
N ASN A 182 -14.07 3.53 -6.67
CA ASN A 182 -14.34 2.09 -6.55
C ASN A 182 -15.70 1.86 -5.86
N PRO A 183 -16.82 2.14 -6.54
CA PRO A 183 -18.14 2.18 -5.92
C PRO A 183 -18.62 0.82 -5.38
N ASP A 184 -18.13 -0.29 -5.92
CA ASP A 184 -18.62 -1.62 -5.60
C ASP A 184 -17.75 -2.42 -4.62
N SER A 185 -16.53 -1.96 -4.34
CA SER A 185 -15.55 -2.65 -3.52
C SER A 185 -15.95 -2.73 -2.04
N TYR A 186 -15.56 -3.80 -1.35
CA TYR A 186 -15.56 -3.84 0.11
C TYR A 186 -14.22 -3.29 0.64
N ILE A 187 -14.26 -2.36 1.58
CA ILE A 187 -13.05 -1.71 2.12
C ILE A 187 -12.72 -2.30 3.49
N PHE A 188 -11.48 -2.75 3.65
CA PHE A 188 -10.87 -3.09 4.93
C PHE A 188 -9.82 -2.04 5.28
N GLN A 189 -10.02 -1.36 6.42
CA GLN A 189 -8.98 -0.55 7.03
C GLN A 189 -8.20 -1.46 7.98
N THR A 190 -6.87 -1.40 7.96
CA THR A 190 -6.00 -2.13 8.88
C THR A 190 -4.95 -1.20 9.45
N TYR A 191 -4.53 -1.44 10.69
CA TYR A 191 -3.48 -0.65 11.36
C TYR A 191 -2.96 -1.39 12.59
N GLY A 192 -1.69 -1.19 12.98
CA GLY A 192 -1.22 -1.69 14.27
C GLY A 192 0.18 -2.30 14.32
N VAL A 193 0.73 -2.80 13.21
CA VAL A 193 1.97 -3.63 13.21
C VAL A 193 3.19 -2.89 13.76
N MET A 194 3.38 -1.62 13.41
CA MET A 194 4.50 -0.78 13.89
C MET A 194 4.07 0.29 14.91
N GLY A 195 2.82 0.26 15.38
CA GLY A 195 2.29 1.19 16.36
C GLY A 195 0.78 1.20 16.39
N THR A 196 0.18 1.53 17.54
CA THR A 196 -1.27 1.48 17.76
C THR A 196 -1.88 2.84 18.14
N SER A 197 -1.08 3.93 18.13
CA SER A 197 -1.48 5.23 18.67
C SER A 197 -2.65 5.91 17.94
N LEU A 198 -2.95 5.53 16.70
CA LEU A 198 -4.06 6.04 15.88
C LEU A 198 -5.19 5.03 15.66
N GLU A 199 -5.18 3.89 16.37
CA GLU A 199 -6.18 2.83 16.20
C GLU A 199 -7.61 3.33 16.47
N GLU A 200 -7.81 4.04 17.59
CA GLU A 200 -9.11 4.62 17.93
C GLU A 200 -9.55 5.67 16.89
N ASN A 201 -8.61 6.47 16.40
CA ASN A 201 -8.90 7.50 15.39
C ASN A 201 -9.35 6.87 14.05
N ILE A 202 -8.71 5.78 13.61
CA ILE A 202 -9.13 5.07 12.39
C ILE A 202 -10.53 4.46 12.56
N GLU A 203 -10.83 3.87 13.72
CA GLU A 203 -12.18 3.38 14.00
C GLU A 203 -13.21 4.51 14.07
N ASN A 204 -12.85 5.68 14.61
CA ASN A 204 -13.71 6.88 14.59
C ASN A 204 -14.00 7.34 13.15
N VAL A 205 -12.98 7.35 12.29
CA VAL A 205 -13.13 7.65 10.85
C VAL A 205 -14.12 6.69 10.19
N ARG A 206 -14.02 5.39 10.44
CA ARG A 206 -14.96 4.40 9.92
C ARG A 206 -16.40 4.69 10.35
N ARG A 207 -16.60 4.93 11.66
CA ARG A 207 -17.95 5.26 12.21
C ARG A 207 -18.52 6.54 11.60
N LYS A 208 -17.69 7.59 11.48
CA LYS A 208 -18.08 8.87 10.87
C LYS A 208 -18.44 8.66 9.40
N TYR A 209 -17.62 7.91 8.64
CA TYR A 209 -17.89 7.57 7.26
C TYR A 209 -19.25 6.87 7.09
N MET A 210 -19.49 5.80 7.87
CA MET A 210 -20.77 5.06 7.82
C MET A 210 -21.98 5.97 8.18
N SER A 211 -21.82 6.81 9.19
CA SER A 211 -22.86 7.75 9.62
C SER A 211 -23.20 8.81 8.56
N GLU A 212 -22.19 9.30 7.84
CA GLU A 212 -22.38 10.35 6.82
C GLU A 212 -22.90 9.81 5.48
N THR A 213 -22.50 8.58 5.12
CA THR A 213 -22.76 8.03 3.79
C THR A 213 -23.82 6.94 3.76
N GLY A 214 -24.08 6.28 4.90
CA GLY A 214 -24.92 5.08 4.98
C GLY A 214 -24.27 3.84 4.35
N ASP A 215 -23.01 3.90 3.95
CA ASP A 215 -22.30 2.76 3.35
C ASP A 215 -21.67 1.88 4.43
N GLU A 216 -22.16 0.66 4.55
CA GLU A 216 -21.69 -0.35 5.53
C GLU A 216 -20.61 -1.29 4.97
N ARG A 217 -20.19 -1.13 3.71
CA ARG A 217 -19.16 -1.99 3.09
C ARG A 217 -17.75 -1.55 3.46
N ILE A 218 -17.54 -1.35 4.76
CA ILE A 218 -16.27 -0.96 5.36
C ILE A 218 -16.10 -1.61 6.72
N THR A 219 -14.92 -2.20 6.97
CA THR A 219 -14.57 -2.81 8.26
C THR A 219 -13.16 -2.37 8.67
N PHE A 220 -12.98 -2.12 9.97
CA PHE A 220 -11.66 -1.93 10.55
C PHE A 220 -11.20 -3.22 11.23
N ILE A 221 -9.97 -3.63 10.94
CA ILE A 221 -9.30 -4.79 11.52
C ILE A 221 -7.99 -4.31 12.15
N PRO A 222 -7.94 -4.15 13.48
CA PRO A 222 -6.69 -3.86 14.17
C PRO A 222 -5.73 -5.04 14.02
N LEU A 223 -4.46 -4.73 13.77
CA LEU A 223 -3.39 -5.72 13.66
C LEU A 223 -2.59 -5.77 14.97
N THR A 224 -2.12 -6.95 15.31
CA THR A 224 -1.20 -7.13 16.43
C THR A 224 0.14 -6.48 16.12
N MET A 225 0.73 -5.81 17.11
CA MET A 225 2.09 -5.30 16.96
C MET A 225 3.08 -6.43 16.70
N GLN A 226 4.08 -6.13 15.87
CA GLN A 226 5.20 -7.04 15.63
C GLN A 226 5.89 -7.43 16.94
N ASP A 227 6.34 -8.66 17.03
CA ASP A 227 7.06 -9.21 18.16
C ASP A 227 8.50 -9.53 17.73
N GLU A 228 9.45 -8.78 18.28
CA GLU A 228 10.87 -8.94 17.95
C GLU A 228 11.39 -10.33 18.32
N ASP A 229 10.96 -10.86 19.45
CA ASP A 229 11.45 -12.14 19.97
C ASP A 229 10.85 -13.33 19.22
N ALA A 230 9.57 -13.24 18.83
CA ALA A 230 8.87 -14.30 18.13
C ALA A 230 9.16 -14.28 16.61
N ASP A 231 9.07 -13.10 16.00
CA ASP A 231 9.06 -12.95 14.55
C ASP A 231 10.38 -12.41 14.00
N GLY A 232 11.16 -11.73 14.84
CA GLY A 232 12.29 -10.92 14.41
C GLY A 232 11.84 -9.61 13.75
N ILE A 233 12.80 -8.70 13.59
CA ILE A 233 12.62 -7.40 12.97
C ILE A 233 13.67 -7.24 11.89
N VAL A 234 13.35 -6.52 10.82
CA VAL A 234 14.24 -6.26 9.69
C VAL A 234 14.65 -4.79 9.63
N ALA A 235 15.40 -4.39 8.61
CA ALA A 235 15.97 -3.05 8.44
C ALA A 235 14.99 -1.93 8.83
N ASP A 236 15.53 -0.90 9.47
CA ASP A 236 14.78 0.27 9.96
C ASP A 236 13.53 -0.11 10.79
N TRP A 237 13.64 -1.17 11.62
CA TRP A 237 12.59 -1.64 12.54
C TRP A 237 11.30 -2.11 11.87
N HIS A 238 11.36 -2.52 10.61
CA HIS A 238 10.20 -3.02 9.87
C HIS A 238 9.84 -4.46 10.22
N PRO A 239 8.60 -4.88 9.94
CA PRO A 239 8.16 -6.24 10.23
C PRO A 239 8.85 -7.26 9.34
N SER A 240 9.26 -8.38 9.94
CA SER A 240 9.86 -9.48 9.22
C SER A 240 8.82 -10.26 8.40
N PRO A 241 9.26 -11.11 7.45
CA PRO A 241 8.34 -12.01 6.76
C PRO A 241 7.59 -12.99 7.69
N ARG A 242 8.09 -13.24 8.92
CA ARG A 242 7.44 -14.13 9.90
C ARG A 242 6.25 -13.49 10.58
N THR A 243 6.23 -12.17 10.72
CA THR A 243 5.08 -11.41 11.23
C THR A 243 3.79 -11.74 10.47
N TRP A 244 3.91 -12.24 9.24
CA TRP A 244 2.79 -12.57 8.35
C TRP A 244 2.60 -14.07 8.13
N SER A 245 3.12 -14.93 8.99
CA SER A 245 3.03 -16.39 8.82
C SER A 245 1.92 -17.03 9.64
#